data_8c475822b358d6d1b2ed060707eef7ba
#
_entry.id   8c475822b358d6d1b2ed060707eef7ba
#
_cell.length_a   1.000
_cell.length_b   1.000
_cell.length_c   1.000
_cell.angle_alpha   90.00
_cell.angle_beta   90.00
_cell.angle_gamma   90.00
#
_symmetry.space_group_name_H-M   'P 1'
#
loop_
_entity.id
_entity.type
_entity.pdbx_description
1 polymer ?
#
loop_
_entity_poly.entity_id
_entity_poly.type
_entity_poly.pdbx_seq_one_letter_code
_entity_poly.pdbx_strand_id
1 'polypeptide(L)'
;GDVISRFKGMNGFNVMQPMGWDAFGLPAENAAIQNNTAPAKWTNQNINHMREQLKQLGLAIDWKREISTCSVNYYKWEQWLFIKLYKQGLIYKKTSTVNWDPIDKTVLANEQVIDGRGWRSGAIIERKEIPQYFMKITDYADELLEGLDNLEDWPEQVKTMQRNWIGRSV
;
A
#
# COMPACT_ATOMS: atom_id res chain seq x y z
N GLY A 1 -16.71 3.96 -11.99
CA GLY A 1 -17.33 3.71 -10.66
C GLY A 1 -18.58 4.58 -10.48
N ASP A 2 -18.47 5.89 -10.51
CA ASP A 2 -19.56 6.83 -10.17
C ASP A 2 -20.85 6.62 -10.98
N VAL A 3 -20.75 6.53 -12.29
CA VAL A 3 -21.90 6.30 -13.18
C VAL A 3 -22.63 4.98 -12.86
N ILE A 4 -21.86 3.91 -12.64
CA ILE A 4 -22.44 2.60 -12.30
C ILE A 4 -23.12 2.66 -10.93
N SER A 5 -22.50 3.29 -9.95
CA SER A 5 -23.07 3.45 -8.60
C SER A 5 -24.41 4.20 -8.65
N ARG A 6 -24.48 5.30 -9.40
CA ARG A 6 -25.73 6.07 -9.59
C ARG A 6 -26.78 5.24 -10.31
N PHE A 7 -26.41 4.62 -11.42
CA PHE A 7 -27.34 3.79 -12.20
C PHE A 7 -27.93 2.65 -11.36
N LYS A 8 -27.08 1.92 -10.63
CA LYS A 8 -27.55 0.83 -9.76
C LYS A 8 -28.41 1.35 -8.61
N GLY A 9 -28.00 2.46 -7.96
CA GLY A 9 -28.79 3.10 -6.90
C GLY A 9 -30.19 3.52 -7.37
N MET A 10 -30.28 4.16 -8.54
CA MET A 10 -31.57 4.54 -9.14
C MET A 10 -32.47 3.33 -9.48
N ASN A 11 -31.88 2.16 -9.71
CA ASN A 11 -32.58 0.91 -9.95
C ASN A 11 -32.85 0.09 -8.66
N GLY A 12 -32.73 0.70 -7.49
CA GLY A 12 -33.09 0.10 -6.20
C GLY A 12 -32.06 -0.86 -5.62
N PHE A 13 -30.82 -0.94 -6.19
CA PHE A 13 -29.76 -1.75 -5.60
C PHE A 13 -29.15 -1.05 -4.38
N ASN A 14 -28.74 -1.86 -3.40
CA ASN A 14 -27.92 -1.39 -2.29
C ASN A 14 -26.46 -1.27 -2.76
N VAL A 15 -26.02 -0.05 -3.02
CA VAL A 15 -24.70 0.24 -3.60
C VAL A 15 -23.72 0.66 -2.51
N MET A 16 -22.55 0.02 -2.48
CA MET A 16 -21.44 0.40 -1.62
C MET A 16 -20.30 0.93 -2.48
N GLN A 17 -20.09 2.26 -2.45
CA GLN A 17 -18.96 2.94 -3.07
C GLN A 17 -18.21 3.74 -1.98
N PRO A 18 -17.35 3.08 -1.17
CA PRO A 18 -16.66 3.74 -0.07
C PRO A 18 -15.53 4.64 -0.57
N MET A 19 -15.07 5.54 0.29
CA MET A 19 -13.83 6.28 0.13
C MET A 19 -12.79 5.74 1.12
N GLY A 20 -11.59 5.45 0.61
CA GLY A 20 -10.42 5.08 1.43
C GLY A 20 -9.28 6.07 1.20
N TRP A 21 -8.67 6.51 2.32
CA TRP A 21 -7.48 7.36 2.33
C TRP A 21 -6.27 6.50 2.64
N ASP A 22 -5.38 6.35 1.66
CA ASP A 22 -4.05 5.78 1.88
C ASP A 22 -3.18 6.86 2.53
N ALA A 23 -3.12 6.82 3.85
CA ALA A 23 -2.71 7.95 4.66
C ALA A 23 -1.42 7.74 5.44
N PHE A 24 -0.76 6.60 5.28
CA PHE A 24 0.58 6.34 5.78
C PHE A 24 1.63 6.63 4.70
N GLY A 25 2.83 6.95 5.15
CA GLY A 25 4.01 6.95 4.30
C GLY A 25 4.83 8.22 4.35
N LEU A 26 6.03 8.09 3.82
CA LEU A 26 7.07 9.09 3.80
C LEU A 26 6.69 10.42 3.11
N PRO A 27 5.88 10.43 2.03
CA PRO A 27 5.46 11.68 1.42
C PRO A 27 4.71 12.62 2.38
N ALA A 28 3.81 12.06 3.19
CA ALA A 28 3.06 12.84 4.18
C ALA A 28 3.96 13.31 5.32
N GLU A 29 4.89 12.46 5.77
CA GLU A 29 5.86 12.79 6.82
C GLU A 29 6.81 13.91 6.38
N ASN A 30 7.38 13.81 5.18
CA ASN A 30 8.28 14.82 4.63
C ASN A 30 7.56 16.16 4.41
N ALA A 31 6.34 16.14 3.90
CA ALA A 31 5.53 17.35 3.76
C ALA A 31 5.23 17.99 5.13
N ALA A 32 4.94 17.18 6.13
CA ALA A 32 4.71 17.67 7.49
C ALA A 32 5.97 18.33 8.09
N ILE A 33 7.15 17.74 7.87
CA ILE A 33 8.44 18.32 8.29
C ILE A 33 8.67 19.67 7.58
N GLN A 34 8.48 19.72 6.26
CA GLN A 34 8.65 20.96 5.47
C GLN A 34 7.71 22.07 5.92
N ASN A 35 6.51 21.73 6.37
CA ASN A 35 5.50 22.67 6.87
C ASN A 35 5.54 22.87 8.39
N ASN A 36 6.58 22.32 9.06
CA ASN A 36 6.76 22.43 10.51
C ASN A 36 5.50 22.08 11.31
N THR A 37 4.88 20.96 10.95
CA THR A 37 3.65 20.46 11.60
C THR A 37 3.75 18.97 11.90
N ALA A 38 2.90 18.46 12.79
CA ALA A 38 2.85 17.03 13.08
C ALA A 38 2.24 16.27 11.89
N PRO A 39 2.78 15.09 11.48
CA PRO A 39 2.26 14.29 10.36
C PRO A 39 0.77 13.99 10.47
N ALA A 40 0.28 13.61 11.66
CA ALA A 40 -1.14 13.34 11.88
C ALA A 40 -2.01 14.57 11.61
N LYS A 41 -1.58 15.75 12.05
CA LYS A 41 -2.30 17.01 11.80
C LYS A 41 -2.34 17.33 10.32
N TRP A 42 -1.19 17.27 9.63
CA TRP A 42 -1.07 17.50 8.19
C TRP A 42 -1.97 16.57 7.40
N THR A 43 -1.88 15.27 7.66
CA THR A 43 -2.67 14.24 6.97
C THR A 43 -4.17 14.46 7.17
N ASN A 44 -4.63 14.70 8.40
CA ASN A 44 -6.05 14.92 8.67
C ASN A 44 -6.58 16.21 8.01
N GLN A 45 -5.78 17.28 7.98
CA GLN A 45 -6.16 18.50 7.27
C GLN A 45 -6.32 18.27 5.77
N ASN A 46 -5.41 17.52 5.15
CA ASN A 46 -5.48 17.17 3.73
C ASN A 46 -6.68 16.27 3.42
N ILE A 47 -6.95 15.25 4.25
CA ILE A 47 -8.14 14.41 4.12
C ILE A 47 -9.41 15.26 4.14
N ASN A 48 -9.53 16.16 5.10
CA ASN A 48 -10.70 17.03 5.21
C ASN A 48 -10.85 17.92 3.98
N HIS A 49 -9.75 18.50 3.50
CA HIS A 49 -9.77 19.34 2.31
C HIS A 49 -10.19 18.57 1.04
N MET A 50 -9.56 17.43 0.80
CA MET A 50 -9.89 16.57 -0.36
C MET A 50 -11.33 16.03 -0.29
N ARG A 51 -11.82 15.70 0.91
CA ARG A 51 -13.21 15.28 1.11
C ARG A 51 -14.19 16.36 0.66
N GLU A 52 -13.96 17.60 1.05
CA GLU A 52 -14.82 18.73 0.63
C GLU A 52 -14.73 18.96 -0.88
N GLN A 53 -13.57 18.86 -1.49
CA GLN A 53 -13.42 18.95 -2.94
C GLN A 53 -14.21 17.84 -3.68
N LEU A 54 -14.10 16.59 -3.21
CA LEU A 54 -14.83 15.45 -3.80
C LEU A 54 -16.35 15.58 -3.63
N LYS A 55 -16.82 16.14 -2.51
CA LYS A 55 -18.23 16.47 -2.32
C LYS A 55 -18.72 17.54 -3.28
N GLN A 56 -17.90 18.57 -3.55
CA GLN A 56 -18.22 19.61 -4.54
C GLN A 56 -18.35 19.06 -5.97
N LEU A 57 -17.57 18.01 -6.30
CA LEU A 57 -17.72 17.28 -7.57
C LEU A 57 -19.02 16.47 -7.64
N GLY A 58 -19.71 16.30 -6.52
CA GLY A 58 -20.98 15.59 -6.46
C GLY A 58 -20.88 14.10 -6.74
N LEU A 59 -19.77 13.45 -6.46
CA LEU A 59 -19.58 12.01 -6.65
C LEU A 59 -20.46 11.17 -5.73
N ALA A 60 -20.96 10.03 -6.22
CA ALA A 60 -21.84 9.11 -5.49
C ALA A 60 -21.04 8.23 -4.49
N ILE A 61 -20.32 8.88 -3.58
CA ILE A 61 -19.52 8.21 -2.56
C ILE A 61 -20.35 7.98 -1.30
N ASP A 62 -20.27 6.78 -0.75
CA ASP A 62 -20.85 6.44 0.55
C ASP A 62 -19.94 6.94 1.69
N TRP A 63 -20.04 8.19 2.01
CA TRP A 63 -19.25 8.86 3.06
C TRP A 63 -19.42 8.26 4.46
N LYS A 64 -20.47 7.46 4.69
CA LYS A 64 -20.65 6.73 5.96
C LYS A 64 -19.68 5.57 6.11
N ARG A 65 -19.13 5.09 5.00
CA ARG A 65 -18.14 4.02 4.94
C ARG A 65 -16.74 4.52 4.59
N GLU A 66 -16.47 5.78 4.88
CA GLU A 66 -15.16 6.37 4.75
C GLU A 66 -14.19 5.72 5.73
N ILE A 67 -12.99 5.35 5.24
CA ILE A 67 -11.91 4.75 6.03
C ILE A 67 -10.60 5.49 5.80
N SER A 68 -9.67 5.38 6.77
CA SER A 68 -8.31 5.88 6.64
C SER A 68 -7.33 4.85 7.17
N THR A 69 -6.34 4.49 6.37
CA THR A 69 -5.35 3.47 6.72
C THR A 69 -4.51 3.84 7.94
N CYS A 70 -4.34 5.13 8.22
CA CYS A 70 -3.63 5.62 9.41
C CYS A 70 -4.48 5.65 10.70
N SER A 71 -5.75 5.27 10.63
CA SER A 71 -6.60 5.20 11.82
C SER A 71 -6.36 3.90 12.61
N VAL A 72 -6.40 3.99 13.94
CA VAL A 72 -6.26 2.83 14.84
C VAL A 72 -7.28 1.74 14.51
N ASN A 73 -8.52 2.13 14.19
CA ASN A 73 -9.59 1.19 13.83
C ASN A 73 -9.28 0.39 12.56
N TYR A 74 -8.45 0.92 11.68
CA TYR A 74 -8.00 0.24 10.48
C TYR A 74 -6.73 -0.58 10.75
N TYR A 75 -5.61 0.05 11.11
CA TYR A 75 -4.32 -0.64 11.18
C TYR A 75 -4.21 -1.69 12.31
N LYS A 76 -5.08 -1.67 13.31
CA LYS A 76 -5.13 -2.75 14.31
C LYS A 76 -5.34 -4.14 13.68
N TRP A 77 -6.06 -4.19 12.54
CA TRP A 77 -6.30 -5.45 11.82
C TRP A 77 -5.07 -5.88 11.01
N GLU A 78 -4.33 -4.93 10.48
CA GLU A 78 -3.03 -5.22 9.86
C GLU A 78 -2.03 -5.75 10.88
N GLN A 79 -1.97 -5.14 12.07
CA GLN A 79 -1.16 -5.63 13.18
C GLN A 79 -1.59 -7.03 13.65
N TRP A 80 -2.89 -7.28 13.70
CA TRP A 80 -3.42 -8.61 14.02
C TRP A 80 -3.00 -9.65 12.97
N LEU A 81 -3.13 -9.33 11.69
CA LEU A 81 -2.70 -10.20 10.60
C LEU A 81 -1.19 -10.46 10.68
N PHE A 82 -0.38 -9.42 10.86
CA PHE A 82 1.07 -9.55 11.04
C PHE A 82 1.41 -10.54 12.17
N ILE A 83 0.76 -10.41 13.34
CA ILE A 83 0.98 -11.30 14.47
C ILE A 83 0.61 -12.75 14.14
N LYS A 84 -0.48 -12.96 13.39
CA LYS A 84 -0.88 -14.30 12.92
C LYS A 84 0.18 -14.93 12.03
N LEU A 85 0.64 -14.19 11.02
CA LEU A 85 1.67 -14.64 10.10
C LEU A 85 3.02 -14.89 10.80
N TYR A 86 3.37 -14.04 11.77
CA TYR A 86 4.56 -14.22 12.58
C TYR A 86 4.49 -15.52 13.43
N LYS A 87 3.36 -15.78 14.07
CA LYS A 87 3.12 -16.99 14.86
C LYS A 87 3.15 -18.27 14.01
N GLN A 88 2.80 -18.18 12.75
CA GLN A 88 2.88 -19.28 11.78
C GLN A 88 4.29 -19.45 11.18
N GLY A 89 5.24 -18.59 11.54
CA GLY A 89 6.60 -18.63 11.01
C GLY A 89 6.76 -18.13 9.57
N LEU A 90 5.72 -17.51 9.01
CA LEU A 90 5.76 -16.88 7.68
C LEU A 90 6.48 -15.54 7.72
N ILE A 91 6.48 -14.87 8.86
CA ILE A 91 7.26 -13.65 9.10
C ILE A 91 8.36 -13.98 10.09
N TYR A 92 9.57 -13.52 9.80
CA TYR A 92 10.75 -13.70 10.65
C TYR A 92 11.59 -12.42 10.67
N LYS A 93 12.42 -12.28 11.69
CA LYS A 93 13.31 -11.13 11.86
C LYS A 93 14.75 -11.55 11.61
N LYS A 94 15.49 -10.79 10.81
CA LYS A 94 16.94 -10.95 10.65
C LYS A 94 17.59 -9.61 10.34
N THR A 95 18.89 -9.52 10.60
CA THR A 95 19.72 -8.41 10.14
C THR A 95 20.02 -8.60 8.66
N SER A 96 19.87 -7.53 7.88
CA SER A 96 20.15 -7.53 6.45
C SER A 96 20.72 -6.18 6.04
N THR A 97 21.58 -6.21 5.02
CA THR A 97 22.09 -4.99 4.40
C THR A 97 21.03 -4.35 3.52
N VAL A 98 20.77 -3.09 3.75
CA VAL A 98 19.76 -2.31 3.05
C VAL A 98 20.35 -1.06 2.41
N ASN A 99 19.63 -0.51 1.43
CA ASN A 99 19.93 0.81 0.88
C ASN A 99 19.37 1.86 1.83
N TRP A 100 20.24 2.59 2.49
CA TRP A 100 19.86 3.64 3.44
C TRP A 100 20.02 5.02 2.80
N ASP A 101 18.95 5.78 2.83
CA ASP A 101 18.98 7.19 2.46
C ASP A 101 19.25 8.04 3.70
N PRO A 102 20.41 8.74 3.78
CA PRO A 102 20.78 9.51 4.96
C PRO A 102 20.01 10.83 5.10
N ILE A 103 19.43 11.34 4.01
CA ILE A 103 18.60 12.57 4.02
C ILE A 103 17.17 12.24 4.44
N ASP A 104 16.52 11.31 3.74
CA ASP A 104 15.16 10.89 4.04
C ASP A 104 15.09 9.98 5.29
N LYS A 105 16.26 9.53 5.80
CA LYS A 105 16.39 8.63 6.98
C LYS A 105 15.53 7.38 6.87
N THR A 106 15.53 6.76 5.71
CA THR A 106 14.69 5.59 5.40
C THR A 106 15.43 4.54 4.59
N VAL A 107 14.87 3.35 4.57
CA VAL A 107 15.31 2.26 3.70
C VAL A 107 14.63 2.39 2.34
N LEU A 108 15.40 2.23 1.28
CA LEU A 108 14.92 2.24 -0.10
C LEU A 108 14.96 0.84 -0.71
N ALA A 109 13.92 0.49 -1.46
CA ALA A 109 13.94 -0.66 -2.35
C ALA A 109 14.94 -0.45 -3.50
N ASN A 110 15.35 -1.51 -4.16
CA ASN A 110 16.35 -1.41 -5.25
C ASN A 110 15.86 -0.50 -6.39
N GLU A 111 14.57 -0.55 -6.70
CA GLU A 111 13.93 0.26 -7.75
C GLU A 111 13.89 1.76 -7.40
N GLN A 112 14.10 2.09 -6.15
CA GLN A 112 14.14 3.47 -5.64
C GLN A 112 15.56 4.05 -5.60
N VAL A 113 16.54 3.26 -6.02
CA VAL A 113 17.94 3.70 -6.14
C VAL A 113 18.29 3.85 -7.62
N ILE A 114 18.53 5.08 -8.05
CA ILE A 114 18.87 5.43 -9.42
C ILE A 114 20.30 5.98 -9.42
N ASP A 115 21.19 5.33 -10.17
CA ASP A 115 22.61 5.70 -10.27
C ASP A 115 23.30 5.86 -8.90
N GLY A 116 22.96 4.95 -7.94
CA GLY A 116 23.51 4.98 -6.58
C GLY A 116 22.94 6.08 -5.68
N ARG A 117 21.87 6.75 -6.11
CA ARG A 117 21.21 7.83 -5.38
C ARG A 117 19.76 7.51 -5.08
N GLY A 118 19.25 8.04 -3.97
CA GLY A 118 17.83 7.98 -3.65
C GLY A 118 16.99 8.74 -4.69
N TRP A 119 15.99 8.10 -5.22
CA TRP A 119 15.11 8.60 -6.30
C TRP A 119 14.43 9.94 -5.97
N ARG A 120 14.24 10.22 -4.68
CA ARG A 120 13.55 11.42 -4.18
C ARG A 120 14.54 12.47 -3.65
N SER A 121 15.42 12.05 -2.74
CA SER A 121 16.36 12.97 -2.07
C SER A 121 17.54 13.37 -2.94
N GLY A 122 17.91 12.52 -3.92
CA GLY A 122 19.17 12.65 -4.68
C GLY A 122 20.43 12.33 -3.87
N ALA A 123 20.28 11.92 -2.59
CA ALA A 123 21.40 11.57 -1.72
C ALA A 123 22.13 10.32 -2.22
N ILE A 124 23.44 10.26 -2.02
CA ILE A 124 24.19 9.02 -2.20
C ILE A 124 23.73 8.01 -1.15
N ILE A 125 23.37 6.81 -1.60
CA ILE A 125 22.86 5.76 -0.72
C ILE A 125 23.99 5.08 0.02
N GLU A 126 23.78 4.86 1.31
CA GLU A 126 24.68 4.11 2.17
C GLU A 126 24.22 2.66 2.28
N ARG A 127 25.18 1.73 2.39
CA ARG A 127 24.88 0.33 2.76
C ARG A 127 24.88 0.21 4.28
N LYS A 128 23.74 -0.15 4.86
CA LYS A 128 23.57 -0.21 6.31
C LYS A 128 22.95 -1.55 6.72
N GLU A 129 23.52 -2.17 7.74
CA GLU A 129 22.94 -3.36 8.33
C GLU A 129 21.94 -2.97 9.41
N ILE A 130 20.70 -3.39 9.23
CA ILE A 130 19.63 -3.17 10.19
C ILE A 130 18.81 -4.45 10.41
N PRO A 131 18.30 -4.68 11.63
CA PRO A 131 17.34 -5.74 11.88
C PRO A 131 15.98 -5.34 11.34
N GLN A 132 15.38 -6.19 10.51
CA GLN A 132 14.04 -5.96 9.96
C GLN A 132 13.27 -7.27 9.79
N TYR A 133 11.97 -7.15 9.54
CA TYR A 133 11.11 -8.29 9.28
C TYR A 133 11.10 -8.65 7.80
N PHE A 134 11.03 -9.94 7.55
CA PHE A 134 10.92 -10.55 6.22
C PHE A 134 9.71 -11.48 6.19
N MET A 135 9.08 -11.58 5.03
CA MET A 135 8.00 -12.54 4.76
C MET A 135 8.49 -13.59 3.77
N LYS A 136 8.17 -14.85 4.03
CA LYS A 136 8.51 -15.99 3.17
C LYS A 136 7.56 -16.10 1.98
N ILE A 137 7.56 -15.09 1.13
CA ILE A 137 6.63 -15.02 -0.03
C ILE A 137 6.89 -16.12 -1.06
N THR A 138 8.13 -16.61 -1.15
CA THR A 138 8.52 -17.65 -2.11
C THR A 138 8.01 -19.04 -1.75
N ASP A 139 7.63 -19.28 -0.49
CA ASP A 139 7.11 -20.59 -0.05
C ASP A 139 5.80 -20.97 -0.75
N TYR A 140 5.07 -19.99 -1.30
CA TYR A 140 3.80 -20.15 -2.00
C TYR A 140 3.90 -19.98 -3.53
N ALA A 141 5.09 -19.76 -4.07
CA ALA A 141 5.25 -19.40 -5.47
C ALA A 141 4.71 -20.49 -6.43
N ASP A 142 5.01 -21.76 -6.16
CA ASP A 142 4.53 -22.88 -6.97
C ASP A 142 3.02 -23.04 -6.86
N GLU A 143 2.45 -23.00 -5.64
CA GLU A 143 1.01 -23.08 -5.40
C GLU A 143 0.24 -21.94 -6.09
N LEU A 144 0.77 -20.71 -6.02
CA LEU A 144 0.18 -19.55 -6.69
C LEU A 144 0.22 -19.69 -8.22
N LEU A 145 1.30 -20.23 -8.76
CA LEU A 145 1.45 -20.44 -10.20
C LEU A 145 0.47 -21.49 -10.72
N GLU A 146 0.40 -22.65 -10.05
CA GLU A 146 -0.53 -23.73 -10.36
C GLU A 146 -2.00 -23.29 -10.17
N GLY A 147 -2.27 -22.48 -9.13
CA GLY A 147 -3.59 -21.96 -8.86
C GLY A 147 -4.19 -21.11 -9.97
N LEU A 148 -3.35 -20.48 -10.81
CA LEU A 148 -3.83 -19.70 -11.96
C LEU A 148 -4.62 -20.54 -12.98
N ASP A 149 -4.32 -21.81 -13.09
CA ASP A 149 -4.99 -22.72 -14.04
C ASP A 149 -6.44 -23.01 -13.62
N ASN A 150 -6.75 -22.86 -12.34
CA ASN A 150 -8.08 -23.04 -11.77
C ASN A 150 -8.95 -21.78 -11.80
N LEU A 151 -8.45 -20.66 -12.31
CA LEU A 151 -9.18 -19.38 -12.39
C LEU A 151 -9.88 -19.26 -13.76
N GLU A 152 -10.92 -20.06 -13.99
CA GLU A 152 -11.61 -20.16 -15.27
C GLU A 152 -12.19 -18.81 -15.74
N ASP A 153 -12.73 -18.02 -14.83
CA ASP A 153 -13.36 -16.72 -15.12
C ASP A 153 -12.36 -15.57 -15.32
N TRP A 154 -11.06 -15.81 -15.15
CA TRP A 154 -10.05 -14.78 -15.32
C TRP A 154 -9.63 -14.63 -16.79
N PRO A 155 -9.50 -13.40 -17.31
CA PRO A 155 -8.97 -13.17 -18.66
C PRO A 155 -7.55 -13.74 -18.80
N GLU A 156 -7.26 -14.40 -19.93
CA GLU A 156 -5.93 -15.01 -20.18
C GLU A 156 -4.78 -14.00 -20.10
N GLN A 157 -5.01 -12.76 -20.51
CA GLN A 157 -4.02 -11.69 -20.39
C GLN A 157 -3.61 -11.46 -18.92
N VAL A 158 -4.58 -11.49 -17.99
CA VAL A 158 -4.34 -11.31 -16.57
C VAL A 158 -3.57 -12.50 -16.01
N LYS A 159 -3.95 -13.74 -16.37
CA LYS A 159 -3.21 -14.95 -15.97
C LYS A 159 -1.76 -14.91 -16.46
N THR A 160 -1.54 -14.48 -17.70
CA THR A 160 -0.19 -14.33 -18.26
C THR A 160 0.63 -13.27 -17.49
N MET A 161 0.03 -12.13 -17.15
CA MET A 161 0.69 -11.10 -16.34
C MET A 161 1.07 -11.64 -14.96
N GLN A 162 0.20 -12.43 -14.32
CA GLN A 162 0.48 -13.04 -13.02
C GLN A 162 1.59 -14.09 -13.10
N ARG A 163 1.58 -14.96 -14.12
CA ARG A 163 2.67 -15.93 -14.36
C ARG A 163 4.02 -15.23 -14.51
N ASN A 164 4.06 -14.16 -15.30
CA ASN A 164 5.28 -13.39 -15.51
C ASN A 164 5.74 -12.68 -14.22
N TRP A 165 4.81 -12.20 -13.40
CA TRP A 165 5.12 -11.55 -12.14
C TRP A 165 5.66 -12.51 -11.09
N ILE A 166 5.05 -13.70 -10.95
CA ILE A 166 5.51 -14.75 -10.02
C ILE A 166 6.91 -15.20 -10.41
N GLY A 167 7.20 -15.34 -11.72
CA GLY A 167 8.53 -15.53 -12.29
C GLY A 167 9.30 -16.69 -11.69
N ARG A 168 9.08 -17.92 -12.17
CA ARG A 168 9.91 -19.06 -11.81
C ARG A 168 11.22 -19.01 -12.57
N SER A 169 12.35 -18.84 -11.85
CA SER A 169 13.66 -19.11 -12.44
C SER A 169 13.78 -20.61 -12.71
N VAL A 170 14.03 -20.96 -13.97
CA VAL A 170 14.31 -22.32 -14.39
C VAL A 170 15.80 -22.60 -14.23
#